data_b02dae1d8365977046ce3e2e015238ef
#
_entry.id   b02dae1d8365977046ce3e2e015238ef
#
_cell.length_a   1.000
_cell.length_b   1.000
_cell.length_c   1.000
_cell.angle_alpha   90.00
_cell.angle_beta   90.00
_cell.angle_gamma   90.00
#
_symmetry.space_group_name_H-M   'P 1'
#
loop_
_entity.id
_entity.type
_entity.pdbx_description
1 polymer ?
#
loop_
_entity_poly.entity_id
_entity_poly.type
_entity_poly.pdbx_seq_one_letter_code
_entity_poly.pdbx_strand_id
1 'polypeptide(L)'
;ARAEQNISDPRMSFRCEDILTSDISGADVVMLNFVVQFLDPAHRLALLTRVAEQMDPSGLLILSEKVQNADPQVQTFYDATHLAWKRANGYSRLEVSQKRQALENVMRVETPEAHAKRLTKAGFNHVVQWFHCMNWVSFAASPTQVLHDPGE
;
A
#
# COMPACT_ATOMS: atom_id res chain seq x y z
N ALA A 1 1.63 2.17 -21.96
CA ALA A 1 0.25 2.10 -22.47
C ALA A 1 -0.48 3.46 -22.31
N ARG A 2 -1.61 3.55 -21.52
CA ARG A 2 -2.44 4.76 -21.48
C ARG A 2 -1.79 5.96 -20.76
N ALA A 3 -0.92 5.71 -19.78
CA ALA A 3 -0.18 6.75 -19.07
C ALA A 3 0.90 7.40 -19.95
N GLU A 4 1.63 6.62 -20.72
CA GLU A 4 2.68 7.10 -21.64
C GLU A 4 2.15 8.06 -22.72
N GLN A 5 0.87 7.91 -23.10
CA GLN A 5 0.24 8.77 -24.11
C GLN A 5 -0.09 10.17 -23.60
N ASN A 6 -0.17 10.36 -22.29
CA ASN A 6 -0.67 11.61 -21.67
C ASN A 6 0.41 12.36 -20.87
N ILE A 7 1.60 11.78 -20.66
CA ILE A 7 2.66 12.39 -19.88
C ILE A 7 3.94 12.38 -20.70
N SER A 8 4.40 13.56 -21.09
CA SER A 8 5.66 13.75 -21.83
C SER A 8 6.67 14.49 -20.96
N ASP A 9 7.10 13.83 -19.87
CA ASP A 9 8.19 14.32 -19.03
C ASP A 9 9.38 13.36 -19.15
N PRO A 10 10.58 13.81 -19.61
CA PRO A 10 11.75 12.95 -19.80
C PRO A 10 12.28 12.33 -18.50
N ARG A 11 11.86 12.83 -17.33
CA ARG A 11 12.20 12.26 -16.03
C ARG A 11 11.33 11.06 -15.66
N MET A 12 10.25 10.80 -16.40
CA MET A 12 9.30 9.71 -16.12
C MET A 12 9.53 8.56 -17.08
N SER A 13 9.55 7.35 -16.54
CA SER A 13 9.52 6.11 -17.31
C SER A 13 8.40 5.20 -16.84
N PHE A 14 7.74 4.51 -17.76
CA PHE A 14 6.69 3.56 -17.47
C PHE A 14 7.13 2.17 -17.87
N ARG A 15 7.06 1.22 -16.95
CA ARG A 15 7.39 -0.18 -17.20
C ARG A 15 6.18 -1.06 -16.95
N CYS A 16 5.94 -2.04 -17.79
CA CYS A 16 4.93 -3.07 -17.59
C CYS A 16 5.65 -4.36 -17.22
N GLU A 17 5.82 -4.55 -15.91
CA GLU A 17 6.65 -5.63 -15.33
C GLU A 17 5.92 -6.30 -14.18
N ASP A 18 6.35 -7.50 -13.81
CA ASP A 18 5.91 -8.14 -12.57
C ASP A 18 6.62 -7.46 -11.38
N ILE A 19 5.83 -6.94 -10.45
CA ILE A 19 6.35 -6.27 -9.25
C ILE A 19 7.25 -7.21 -8.40
N LEU A 20 7.07 -8.53 -8.50
CA LEU A 20 7.88 -9.50 -7.78
C LEU A 20 9.32 -9.59 -8.31
N THR A 21 9.57 -9.10 -9.53
CA THR A 21 10.87 -9.19 -10.21
C THR A 21 11.42 -7.83 -10.69
N SER A 22 10.61 -6.77 -10.63
CA SER A 22 11.01 -5.42 -11.04
C SER A 22 12.25 -4.93 -10.30
N ASP A 23 13.15 -4.26 -11.00
CA ASP A 23 14.33 -3.61 -10.42
C ASP A 23 13.93 -2.29 -9.74
N ILE A 24 14.29 -2.16 -8.47
CA ILE A 24 14.04 -0.98 -7.61
C ILE A 24 15.33 -0.46 -6.97
N SER A 25 16.48 -0.91 -7.48
CA SER A 25 17.79 -0.61 -6.91
C SER A 25 18.06 0.89 -6.82
N GLY A 26 18.52 1.35 -5.65
CA GLY A 26 18.90 2.72 -5.38
C GLY A 26 17.75 3.72 -5.36
N ALA A 27 16.51 3.27 -5.21
CA ALA A 27 15.37 4.17 -5.11
C ALA A 27 15.37 4.88 -3.75
N ASP A 28 15.33 6.22 -3.75
CA ASP A 28 15.18 7.04 -2.54
C ASP A 28 13.78 6.92 -1.95
N VAL A 29 12.76 6.77 -2.80
CA VAL A 29 11.36 6.61 -2.39
C VAL A 29 10.70 5.50 -3.17
N VAL A 30 10.10 4.54 -2.48
CA VAL A 30 9.24 3.50 -3.04
C VAL A 30 7.81 3.72 -2.57
N MET A 31 6.86 3.73 -3.51
CA MET A 31 5.43 3.88 -3.20
C MET A 31 4.66 2.64 -3.67
N LEU A 32 4.09 1.90 -2.72
CA LEU A 32 3.20 0.77 -2.96
C LEU A 32 1.76 1.15 -2.57
N ASN A 33 1.02 1.71 -3.52
CA ASN A 33 -0.35 2.15 -3.29
C ASN A 33 -1.34 1.08 -3.76
N PHE A 34 -1.97 0.39 -2.82
CA PHE A 34 -2.95 -0.67 -3.07
C PHE A 34 -2.41 -1.80 -3.96
N VAL A 35 -1.18 -2.24 -3.69
CA VAL A 35 -0.47 -3.28 -4.45
C VAL A 35 -0.46 -4.60 -3.70
N VAL A 36 0.00 -4.59 -2.44
CA VAL A 36 0.29 -5.81 -1.66
C VAL A 36 -0.98 -6.62 -1.39
N GLN A 37 -2.13 -5.96 -1.26
CA GLN A 37 -3.42 -6.62 -1.07
C GLN A 37 -3.84 -7.55 -2.22
N PHE A 38 -3.27 -7.36 -3.42
CA PHE A 38 -3.55 -8.19 -4.60
C PHE A 38 -2.53 -9.33 -4.80
N LEU A 39 -1.44 -9.33 -4.04
CA LEU A 39 -0.45 -10.40 -4.09
C LEU A 39 -0.86 -11.59 -3.23
N ASP A 40 -0.42 -12.78 -3.63
CA ASP A 40 -0.52 -13.95 -2.75
C ASP A 40 0.20 -13.64 -1.43
N PRO A 41 -0.42 -13.91 -0.26
CA PRO A 41 0.21 -13.68 1.05
C PRO A 41 1.60 -14.30 1.20
N ALA A 42 1.84 -15.44 0.52
CA ALA A 42 3.15 -16.13 0.53
C ALA A 42 4.28 -15.27 -0.08
N HIS A 43 3.98 -14.38 -1.01
CA HIS A 43 4.97 -13.54 -1.69
C HIS A 43 5.18 -12.16 -1.07
N ARG A 44 4.26 -11.72 -0.18
CA ARG A 44 4.25 -10.34 0.37
C ARG A 44 5.51 -10.02 1.18
N LEU A 45 5.97 -10.96 2.01
CA LEU A 45 7.19 -10.76 2.79
C LEU A 45 8.41 -10.66 1.88
N ALA A 46 8.56 -11.58 0.93
CA ALA A 46 9.69 -11.59 0.00
C ALA A 46 9.78 -10.30 -0.83
N LEU A 47 8.63 -9.78 -1.31
CA LEU A 47 8.61 -8.48 -1.99
C LEU A 47 9.13 -7.36 -1.09
N LEU A 48 8.60 -7.23 0.13
CA LEU A 48 8.98 -6.15 1.03
C LEU A 48 10.43 -6.27 1.52
N THR A 49 10.93 -7.50 1.72
CA THR A 49 12.36 -7.74 2.02
C THR A 49 13.24 -7.25 0.87
N ARG A 50 12.90 -7.60 -0.36
CA ARG A 50 13.63 -7.11 -1.54
C ARG A 50 13.57 -5.58 -1.67
N VAL A 51 12.43 -4.96 -1.35
CA VAL A 51 12.33 -3.49 -1.31
C VAL A 51 13.31 -2.90 -0.28
N ALA A 52 13.34 -3.46 0.94
CA ALA A 52 14.24 -2.99 2.00
C ALA A 52 15.73 -3.17 1.65
N GLU A 53 16.07 -4.24 0.93
CA GLU A 53 17.45 -4.57 0.54
C GLU A 53 17.96 -3.77 -0.65
N GLN A 54 17.08 -3.40 -1.58
CA GLN A 54 17.46 -2.79 -2.85
C GLN A 54 17.30 -1.26 -2.90
N MET A 55 16.39 -0.70 -2.12
CA MET A 55 16.24 0.76 -2.06
C MET A 55 17.45 1.41 -1.38
N ASP A 56 17.59 2.73 -1.52
CA ASP A 56 18.60 3.47 -0.76
C ASP A 56 18.45 3.21 0.74
N PRO A 57 19.53 2.94 1.49
CA PRO A 57 19.45 2.70 2.94
C PRO A 57 18.79 3.83 3.73
N SER A 58 18.90 5.07 3.28
CA SER A 58 18.23 6.25 3.84
C SER A 58 16.86 6.53 3.23
N GLY A 59 16.41 5.66 2.32
CA GLY A 59 15.18 5.82 1.57
C GLY A 59 13.91 5.60 2.39
N LEU A 60 12.78 5.95 1.79
CA LEU A 60 11.46 5.89 2.39
C LEU A 60 10.52 4.99 1.57
N LEU A 61 9.96 3.97 2.22
CA LEU A 61 8.81 3.23 1.69
C LEU A 61 7.51 3.87 2.17
N ILE A 62 6.59 4.17 1.25
CA ILE A 62 5.19 4.48 1.54
C ILE A 62 4.34 3.28 1.11
N LEU A 63 3.74 2.61 2.08
CA LEU A 63 2.83 1.49 1.86
C LEU A 63 1.41 1.89 2.23
N SER A 64 0.51 1.97 1.25
CA SER A 64 -0.91 2.28 1.46
C SER A 64 -1.76 1.08 1.06
N GLU A 65 -2.59 0.59 1.98
CA GLU A 65 -3.39 -0.62 1.77
C GLU A 65 -4.81 -0.47 2.33
N LYS A 66 -5.73 -1.19 1.72
CA LYS A 66 -7.01 -1.46 2.37
C LYS A 66 -6.80 -2.50 3.46
N VAL A 67 -7.41 -2.25 4.62
CA VAL A 67 -7.29 -3.12 5.79
C VAL A 67 -8.66 -3.55 6.32
N GLN A 68 -8.66 -4.58 7.14
CA GLN A 68 -9.80 -4.97 7.97
C GLN A 68 -9.51 -4.67 9.43
N ASN A 69 -10.55 -4.31 10.17
CA ASN A 69 -10.46 -4.17 11.62
C ASN A 69 -10.64 -5.53 12.31
N ALA A 70 -9.91 -5.74 13.40
CA ALA A 70 -10.03 -6.97 14.19
C ALA A 70 -11.36 -7.05 14.95
N ASP A 71 -11.97 -5.89 15.31
CA ASP A 71 -13.28 -5.81 15.91
C ASP A 71 -14.37 -5.83 14.82
N PRO A 72 -15.27 -6.85 14.81
CA PRO A 72 -16.32 -6.96 13.81
C PRO A 72 -17.34 -5.82 13.83
N GLN A 73 -17.56 -5.20 15.00
CA GLN A 73 -18.50 -4.07 15.11
C GLN A 73 -17.92 -2.82 14.46
N VAL A 74 -16.63 -2.55 14.69
CA VAL A 74 -15.90 -1.45 14.05
C VAL A 74 -15.80 -1.68 12.55
N GLN A 75 -15.51 -2.91 12.12
CA GLN A 75 -15.49 -3.28 10.71
C GLN A 75 -16.85 -3.02 10.03
N THR A 76 -17.94 -3.43 10.67
CA THR A 76 -19.30 -3.20 10.15
C THR A 76 -19.61 -1.70 10.04
N PHE A 77 -19.22 -0.91 11.03
CA PHE A 77 -19.39 0.55 11.00
C PHE A 77 -18.60 1.18 9.85
N TYR A 78 -17.34 0.79 9.64
CA TYR A 78 -16.52 1.30 8.53
C TYR A 78 -17.09 0.95 7.16
N ASP A 79 -17.55 -0.30 7.00
CA ASP A 79 -18.14 -0.74 5.74
C ASP A 79 -19.45 0.01 5.42
N ALA A 80 -20.30 0.21 6.42
CA ALA A 80 -21.53 0.98 6.28
C ALA A 80 -21.25 2.46 5.92
N THR A 81 -20.30 3.07 6.63
CA THR A 81 -19.91 4.47 6.42
C THR A 81 -19.31 4.66 5.01
N HIS A 82 -18.42 3.76 4.57
CA HIS A 82 -17.86 3.80 3.23
C HIS A 82 -18.93 3.62 2.15
N LEU A 83 -19.89 2.72 2.37
CA LEU A 83 -21.01 2.52 1.45
C LEU A 83 -21.90 3.76 1.36
N ALA A 84 -22.19 4.39 2.49
CA ALA A 84 -22.96 5.64 2.53
C ALA A 84 -22.23 6.76 1.80
N TRP A 85 -20.91 6.89 2.02
CA TRP A 85 -20.06 7.87 1.33
C TRP A 85 -20.06 7.66 -0.19
N LYS A 86 -19.94 6.42 -0.70
CA LYS A 86 -20.04 6.13 -2.13
C LYS A 86 -21.37 6.58 -2.71
N ARG A 87 -22.48 6.27 -2.03
CA ARG A 87 -23.82 6.68 -2.47
C ARG A 87 -23.96 8.20 -2.52
N ALA A 88 -23.45 8.90 -1.52
CA ALA A 88 -23.45 10.36 -1.49
C ALA A 88 -22.62 10.99 -2.62
N ASN A 89 -21.62 10.25 -3.13
CA ASN A 89 -20.79 10.66 -4.29
C ASN A 89 -21.32 10.13 -5.63
N GLY A 90 -22.60 9.72 -5.71
CA GLY A 90 -23.26 9.40 -6.98
C GLY A 90 -23.08 7.97 -7.48
N TYR A 91 -22.41 7.07 -6.74
CA TYR A 91 -22.32 5.67 -7.14
C TYR A 91 -23.68 4.96 -7.00
N SER A 92 -24.13 4.32 -8.06
CA SER A 92 -25.30 3.47 -8.03
C SER A 92 -25.08 2.19 -7.21
N ARG A 93 -26.16 1.56 -6.76
CA ARG A 93 -26.09 0.26 -6.06
C ARG A 93 -25.45 -0.81 -6.94
N LEU A 94 -25.71 -0.79 -8.23
CA LEU A 94 -25.19 -1.76 -9.18
C LEU A 94 -23.66 -1.61 -9.34
N GLU A 95 -23.15 -0.41 -9.54
CA GLU A 95 -21.71 -0.15 -9.63
C GLU A 95 -20.95 -0.57 -8.37
N VAL A 96 -21.52 -0.29 -7.20
CA VAL A 96 -20.92 -0.71 -5.91
C VAL A 96 -20.87 -2.23 -5.82
N SER A 97 -21.96 -2.92 -6.20
CA SER A 97 -22.05 -4.39 -6.15
C SER A 97 -21.10 -5.05 -7.13
N GLN A 98 -21.06 -4.60 -8.39
CA GLN A 98 -20.15 -5.13 -9.42
C GLN A 98 -18.68 -4.96 -9.03
N LYS A 99 -18.29 -3.76 -8.54
CA LYS A 99 -16.92 -3.50 -8.10
C LYS A 99 -16.55 -4.37 -6.90
N ARG A 100 -17.46 -4.56 -5.95
CA ARG A 100 -17.24 -5.44 -4.80
C ARG A 100 -17.01 -6.88 -5.26
N GLN A 101 -17.89 -7.42 -6.09
CA GLN A 101 -17.79 -8.78 -6.60
C GLN A 101 -16.49 -9.02 -7.40
N ALA A 102 -16.08 -8.05 -8.22
CA ALA A 102 -14.83 -8.15 -8.98
C ALA A 102 -13.58 -8.19 -8.08
N LEU A 103 -13.61 -7.57 -6.90
CA LEU A 103 -12.49 -7.48 -5.99
C LEU A 103 -12.46 -8.58 -4.91
N GLU A 104 -13.60 -9.16 -4.55
CA GLU A 104 -13.71 -10.15 -3.46
C GLU A 104 -12.83 -11.40 -3.68
N ASN A 105 -12.64 -11.80 -4.94
CA ASN A 105 -11.85 -12.99 -5.27
C ASN A 105 -10.35 -12.75 -5.41
N VAL A 106 -9.92 -11.49 -5.55
CA VAL A 106 -8.51 -11.16 -5.85
C VAL A 106 -7.84 -10.34 -4.74
N MET A 107 -8.63 -9.59 -3.98
CA MET A 107 -8.10 -8.74 -2.91
C MET A 107 -8.15 -9.49 -1.56
N ARG A 108 -6.98 -9.67 -0.95
CA ARG A 108 -6.84 -10.31 0.36
C ARG A 108 -6.37 -9.28 1.38
N VAL A 109 -7.35 -8.67 2.07
CA VAL A 109 -7.09 -7.66 3.11
C VAL A 109 -6.59 -8.29 4.40
N GLU A 110 -5.74 -7.58 5.11
CA GLU A 110 -5.18 -7.96 6.40
C GLU A 110 -5.36 -6.81 7.39
N THR A 111 -5.02 -7.02 8.66
CA THR A 111 -5.10 -5.96 9.67
C THR A 111 -3.90 -5.02 9.59
N PRO A 112 -4.00 -3.78 10.10
CA PRO A 112 -2.86 -2.86 10.19
C PRO A 112 -1.64 -3.49 10.89
N GLU A 113 -1.88 -4.25 11.96
CA GLU A 113 -0.84 -4.90 12.75
C GLU A 113 -0.09 -5.98 11.93
N ALA A 114 -0.80 -6.70 11.03
CA ALA A 114 -0.17 -7.67 10.15
C ALA A 114 0.78 -6.99 9.16
N HIS A 115 0.39 -5.83 8.62
CA HIS A 115 1.26 -5.03 7.76
C HIS A 115 2.48 -4.49 8.51
N ALA A 116 2.28 -3.89 9.70
CA ALA A 116 3.39 -3.38 10.52
C ALA A 116 4.40 -4.48 10.88
N LYS A 117 3.93 -5.64 11.36
CA LYS A 117 4.79 -6.79 11.67
C LYS A 117 5.56 -7.29 10.44
N ARG A 118 4.92 -7.30 9.27
CA ARG A 118 5.56 -7.74 8.02
C ARG A 118 6.64 -6.75 7.58
N LEU A 119 6.41 -5.44 7.69
CA LEU A 119 7.40 -4.41 7.40
C LEU A 119 8.63 -4.57 8.30
N THR A 120 8.44 -4.70 9.61
CA THR A 120 9.55 -4.94 10.55
C THR A 120 10.30 -6.24 10.20
N LYS A 121 9.58 -7.32 9.90
CA LYS A 121 10.20 -8.61 9.51
C LYS A 121 10.95 -8.52 8.18
N ALA A 122 10.54 -7.64 7.29
CA ALA A 122 11.16 -7.38 5.99
C ALA A 122 12.47 -6.58 6.07
N GLY A 123 12.82 -6.04 7.24
CA GLY A 123 14.07 -5.29 7.44
C GLY A 123 13.89 -3.77 7.57
N PHE A 124 12.65 -3.28 7.66
CA PHE A 124 12.42 -1.88 7.99
C PHE A 124 12.52 -1.66 9.50
N ASN A 125 13.53 -0.90 9.93
CA ASN A 125 13.80 -0.63 11.35
C ASN A 125 12.85 0.41 11.93
N HIS A 126 12.35 1.32 11.08
CA HIS A 126 11.36 2.33 11.46
C HIS A 126 10.09 2.12 10.65
N VAL A 127 8.98 1.89 11.36
CA VAL A 127 7.66 1.68 10.76
C VAL A 127 6.66 2.54 11.50
N VAL A 128 6.08 3.51 10.82
CA VAL A 128 5.09 4.44 11.39
C VAL A 128 3.80 4.37 10.56
N GLN A 129 2.69 4.10 11.21
CA GLN A 129 1.38 4.34 10.60
C GLN A 129 1.06 5.83 10.70
N TRP A 130 1.23 6.57 9.61
CA TRP A 130 1.06 8.02 9.58
C TRP A 130 -0.35 8.45 9.12
N PHE A 131 -1.12 7.54 8.53
CA PHE A 131 -2.47 7.81 8.08
C PHE A 131 -3.39 6.61 8.35
N HIS A 132 -4.61 6.91 8.81
CA HIS A 132 -5.69 5.93 8.92
C HIS A 132 -7.03 6.61 8.64
N CYS A 133 -7.79 6.07 7.72
CA CYS A 133 -9.16 6.49 7.44
C CYS A 133 -10.02 5.27 7.17
N MET A 134 -10.91 4.93 8.08
CA MET A 134 -11.79 3.75 7.98
C MET A 134 -10.97 2.47 7.63
N ASN A 135 -11.22 1.88 6.47
CA ASN A 135 -10.57 0.66 6.00
C ASN A 135 -9.28 0.93 5.20
N TRP A 136 -8.65 2.09 5.35
CA TRP A 136 -7.40 2.44 4.66
C TRP A 136 -6.37 2.94 5.64
N VAL A 137 -5.17 2.40 5.49
CA VAL A 137 -4.00 2.84 6.24
C VAL A 137 -2.86 3.18 5.29
N SER A 138 -1.95 4.03 5.75
CA SER A 138 -0.67 4.23 5.11
C SER A 138 0.45 4.17 6.13
N PHE A 139 1.49 3.42 5.81
CA PHE A 139 2.72 3.31 6.58
C PHE A 139 3.84 4.06 5.88
N ALA A 140 4.66 4.73 6.65
CA ALA A 140 5.98 5.19 6.27
C ALA A 140 7.00 4.27 6.94
N ALA A 141 7.95 3.72 6.17
CA ALA A 141 8.94 2.80 6.69
C ALA A 141 10.32 3.05 6.08
N SER A 142 11.38 2.93 6.90
CA SER A 142 12.77 3.09 6.46
C SER A 142 13.63 1.93 6.96
N PRO A 143 14.59 1.44 6.15
CA PRO A 143 15.56 0.42 6.58
C PRO A 143 16.51 0.94 7.66
N THR A 144 16.92 2.21 7.58
CA THR A 144 17.79 2.86 8.56
C THR A 144 17.06 3.98 9.32
N GLN A 145 17.67 4.44 10.41
CA GLN A 145 17.12 5.53 11.21
C GLN A 145 17.17 6.85 10.43
N VAL A 146 16.04 7.32 9.95
CA VAL A 146 15.89 8.61 9.25
C VAL A 146 15.68 9.76 10.27
N LEU A 147 16.19 9.62 11.46
CA LEU A 147 16.21 10.75 12.39
C LEU A 147 17.51 11.52 12.16
N HIS A 148 17.55 12.35 11.13
CA HIS A 148 18.39 13.52 11.15
C HIS A 148 17.85 14.41 12.27
N ASP A 149 18.65 14.64 13.27
CA ASP A 149 18.42 15.73 14.21
C ASP A 149 18.45 17.03 13.37
N PRO A 150 17.36 17.81 13.29
CA PRO A 150 17.37 19.05 12.51
C PRO A 150 18.25 20.13 13.14
N GLY A 151 19.11 19.80 14.08
CA GLY A 151 19.95 20.69 14.88
C GLY A 151 21.47 20.61 14.60
N GLU A 152 21.94 19.88 13.56
CA GLU A 152 23.34 20.00 13.10
C GLU A 152 23.46 20.69 11.76
#